data_e4260b1b391b77ff6dd97c577df43196
#
_entry.id   e4260b1b391b77ff6dd97c577df43196
#
_cell.length_a   1.000
_cell.length_b   1.000
_cell.length_c   1.000
_cell.angle_alpha   90.00
_cell.angle_beta   90.00
_cell.angle_gamma   90.00
#
_symmetry.space_group_name_H-M   'P 1'
#
loop_
_entity.id
_entity.type
_entity.pdbx_description
1 polymer ?
#
loop_
_entity_poly.entity_id
_entity_poly.type
_entity_poly.pdbx_seq_one_letter_code
_entity_poly.pdbx_strand_id
1 'polypeptide(L)'
;MLQRTNRKEKAMNTPKENLEMLKDMASESYEVARELGDINLRAWNNMFEKQMDMLNIWIEAGVKQVELSSTAKDQKDFLGSQAALTRDLGEKLMASGRNAISAGNDMQSEYRAWYEKSVQSVTKNWNKAGQQAS
;
A
#
# COMPACT_ATOMS: atom_id res chain seq x y z
N MET A 1 5.28 -22.11 -48.77
CA MET A 1 5.03 -22.96 -47.60
C MET A 1 6.29 -23.24 -46.84
N LEU A 2 7.30 -23.79 -47.48
CA LEU A 2 8.59 -24.04 -46.79
C LEU A 2 9.28 -22.78 -46.27
N GLN A 3 9.21 -21.69 -47.02
CA GLN A 3 9.76 -20.42 -46.58
C GLN A 3 9.04 -19.87 -45.35
N ARG A 4 7.74 -20.05 -45.27
CA ARG A 4 6.95 -19.63 -44.15
C ARG A 4 7.32 -20.44 -42.90
N THR A 5 7.50 -21.73 -43.04
CA THR A 5 7.93 -22.60 -41.93
C THR A 5 9.31 -22.21 -41.44
N ASN A 6 10.26 -21.98 -42.33
CA ASN A 6 11.61 -21.54 -41.98
C ASN A 6 11.60 -20.19 -41.28
N ARG A 7 10.75 -19.28 -41.72
CA ARG A 7 10.60 -17.98 -41.09
C ARG A 7 10.08 -18.11 -39.67
N LYS A 8 9.10 -18.97 -39.44
CA LYS A 8 8.58 -19.25 -38.10
C LYS A 8 9.67 -19.83 -37.20
N GLU A 9 10.46 -20.76 -37.71
CA GLU A 9 11.55 -21.34 -36.98
C GLU A 9 12.58 -20.31 -36.59
N LYS A 10 12.93 -19.38 -37.50
CA LYS A 10 13.83 -18.28 -37.19
C LYS A 10 13.22 -17.30 -36.19
N ALA A 11 11.94 -16.95 -36.36
CA ALA A 11 11.25 -16.01 -35.51
C ALA A 11 11.05 -16.55 -34.09
N MET A 12 10.84 -17.84 -33.95
CA MET A 12 10.62 -18.49 -32.66
C MET A 12 11.93 -18.88 -31.96
N ASN A 13 13.06 -18.73 -32.66
CA ASN A 13 14.37 -19.13 -32.17
C ASN A 13 14.42 -20.64 -31.86
N THR A 14 15.35 -21.06 -31.01
CA THR A 14 15.41 -22.43 -30.55
C THR A 14 14.38 -22.67 -29.45
N PRO A 15 13.93 -23.90 -29.23
CA PRO A 15 13.06 -24.21 -28.09
C PRO A 15 13.66 -23.81 -26.75
N LYS A 16 14.98 -23.88 -26.62
CA LYS A 16 15.69 -23.47 -25.42
C LYS A 16 15.53 -21.96 -25.17
N GLU A 17 15.68 -21.13 -26.19
CA GLU A 17 15.54 -19.70 -26.10
C GLU A 17 14.10 -19.30 -25.74
N ASN A 18 13.13 -19.99 -26.34
CA ASN A 18 11.71 -19.78 -26.02
C ASN A 18 11.41 -20.13 -24.57
N LEU A 19 11.98 -21.22 -24.06
CA LEU A 19 11.82 -21.65 -22.69
C LEU A 19 12.42 -20.63 -21.72
N GLU A 20 13.60 -20.10 -22.03
CA GLU A 20 14.25 -19.06 -21.23
C GLU A 20 13.41 -17.79 -21.19
N MET A 21 12.85 -17.38 -22.34
CA MET A 21 11.97 -16.23 -22.41
C MET A 21 10.72 -16.42 -21.55
N LEU A 22 10.10 -17.60 -21.60
CA LEU A 22 8.94 -17.93 -20.78
C LEU A 22 9.28 -17.90 -19.29
N LYS A 23 10.46 -18.42 -18.92
CA LYS A 23 10.93 -18.37 -17.53
C LYS A 23 11.13 -16.96 -17.06
N ASP A 24 11.74 -16.10 -17.88
CA ASP A 24 11.97 -14.70 -17.55
C ASP A 24 10.62 -13.97 -17.37
N MET A 25 9.68 -14.18 -18.27
CA MET A 25 8.35 -13.59 -18.17
C MET A 25 7.61 -14.06 -16.92
N ALA A 26 7.68 -15.35 -16.61
CA ALA A 26 7.06 -15.91 -15.42
C ALA A 26 7.70 -15.34 -14.15
N SER A 27 9.03 -15.20 -14.13
CA SER A 27 9.76 -14.63 -13.01
C SER A 27 9.38 -13.17 -12.79
N GLU A 28 9.31 -12.36 -13.85
CA GLU A 28 8.89 -10.95 -13.77
C GLU A 28 7.45 -10.84 -13.28
N SER A 29 6.55 -11.67 -13.79
CA SER A 29 5.15 -11.70 -13.37
C SER A 29 5.03 -12.06 -11.89
N TYR A 30 5.82 -13.00 -11.42
CA TYR A 30 5.86 -13.39 -10.02
C TYR A 30 6.34 -12.22 -9.14
N GLU A 31 7.40 -11.52 -9.54
CA GLU A 31 7.91 -10.36 -8.80
C GLU A 31 6.88 -9.24 -8.74
N VAL A 32 6.20 -8.96 -9.85
CA VAL A 32 5.16 -7.95 -9.90
C VAL A 32 4.01 -8.29 -8.93
N ALA A 33 3.56 -9.54 -8.95
CA ALA A 33 2.51 -10.01 -8.06
C ALA A 33 2.96 -9.97 -6.59
N ARG A 34 4.20 -10.34 -6.31
CA ARG A 34 4.78 -10.30 -4.98
C ARG A 34 4.85 -8.87 -4.44
N GLU A 35 5.30 -7.92 -5.26
CA GLU A 35 5.37 -6.51 -4.89
C GLU A 35 3.98 -5.97 -4.56
N LEU A 36 2.97 -6.32 -5.36
CA LEU A 36 1.59 -5.93 -5.07
C LEU A 36 1.11 -6.53 -3.75
N GLY A 37 1.43 -7.78 -3.49
CA GLY A 37 1.12 -8.44 -2.23
C GLY A 37 1.77 -7.74 -1.05
N ASP A 38 3.03 -7.33 -1.17
CA ASP A 38 3.75 -6.59 -0.14
C ASP A 38 3.12 -5.22 0.11
N ILE A 39 2.74 -4.51 -0.96
CA ILE A 39 2.04 -3.21 -0.84
C ILE A 39 0.70 -3.40 -0.13
N ASN A 40 -0.07 -4.41 -0.52
CA ASN A 40 -1.35 -4.70 0.12
C ASN A 40 -1.18 -5.03 1.59
N LEU A 41 -0.18 -5.82 1.93
CA LEU A 41 0.11 -6.18 3.32
C LEU A 41 0.46 -4.95 4.15
N ARG A 42 1.29 -4.06 3.62
CA ARG A 42 1.63 -2.80 4.28
C ARG A 42 0.40 -1.90 4.44
N ALA A 43 -0.47 -1.85 3.42
CA ALA A 43 -1.71 -1.09 3.50
C ALA A 43 -2.61 -1.61 4.61
N TRP A 44 -2.77 -2.93 4.73
CA TRP A 44 -3.53 -3.56 5.81
C TRP A 44 -2.92 -3.27 7.19
N ASN A 45 -1.60 -3.41 7.32
CA ASN A 45 -0.91 -3.12 8.57
C ASN A 45 -1.06 -1.65 8.96
N ASN A 46 -0.93 -0.72 8.01
CA ASN A 46 -1.11 0.70 8.26
C ASN A 46 -2.54 1.01 8.69
N MET A 47 -3.52 0.42 8.03
CA MET A 47 -4.93 0.59 8.40
C MET A 47 -5.19 0.07 9.81
N PHE A 48 -4.66 -1.11 10.13
CA PHE A 48 -4.80 -1.71 11.45
C PHE A 48 -4.16 -0.84 12.53
N GLU A 49 -2.93 -0.35 12.30
CA GLU A 49 -2.25 0.56 13.22
C GLU A 49 -3.06 1.83 13.46
N LYS A 50 -3.62 2.41 12.39
CA LYS A 50 -4.45 3.62 12.51
C LYS A 50 -5.72 3.35 13.30
N GLN A 51 -6.34 2.20 13.13
CA GLN A 51 -7.51 1.80 13.90
C GLN A 51 -7.14 1.60 15.37
N MET A 52 -6.00 0.99 15.65
CA MET A 52 -5.53 0.79 17.02
C MET A 52 -5.16 2.12 17.69
N ASP A 53 -4.52 3.03 16.95
CA ASP A 53 -4.22 4.38 17.45
C ASP A 53 -5.49 5.13 17.80
N MET A 54 -6.51 5.05 16.95
CA MET A 54 -7.81 5.68 17.19
C MET A 54 -8.47 5.08 18.43
N LEU A 55 -8.46 3.75 18.56
CA LEU A 55 -9.01 3.06 19.70
C LEU A 55 -8.30 3.47 21.00
N ASN A 56 -6.97 3.56 20.96
CA ASN A 56 -6.16 3.99 22.11
C ASN A 56 -6.51 5.43 22.53
N ILE A 57 -6.72 6.33 21.55
CA ILE A 57 -7.14 7.71 21.83
C ILE A 57 -8.46 7.72 22.60
N TRP A 58 -9.44 6.93 22.18
CA TRP A 58 -10.74 6.85 22.83
C TRP A 58 -10.68 6.21 24.20
N ILE A 59 -9.87 5.14 24.37
CA ILE A 59 -9.65 4.49 25.66
C ILE A 59 -9.00 5.48 26.63
N GLU A 60 -7.96 6.17 26.22
CA GLU A 60 -7.28 7.17 27.05
C GLU A 60 -8.23 8.31 27.43
N ALA A 61 -9.03 8.79 26.48
CA ALA A 61 -10.02 9.83 26.76
C ALA A 61 -11.06 9.35 27.80
N GLY A 62 -11.49 8.09 27.68
CA GLY A 62 -12.42 7.50 28.63
C GLY A 62 -11.83 7.40 30.03
N VAL A 63 -10.59 6.94 30.15
CA VAL A 63 -9.86 6.85 31.43
C VAL A 63 -9.72 8.24 32.06
N LYS A 64 -9.29 9.22 31.29
CA LYS A 64 -9.14 10.60 31.78
C LYS A 64 -10.47 11.21 32.19
N GLN A 65 -11.56 10.89 31.49
CA GLN A 65 -12.88 11.36 31.85
C GLN A 65 -13.32 10.79 33.22
N VAL A 66 -13.06 9.50 33.46
CA VAL A 66 -13.37 8.88 34.75
C VAL A 66 -12.52 9.49 35.86
N GLU A 67 -11.21 9.68 35.62
CA GLU A 67 -10.33 10.30 36.59
C GLU A 67 -10.79 11.71 36.95
N LEU A 68 -11.15 12.51 35.93
CA LEU A 68 -11.64 13.85 36.10
C LEU A 68 -12.91 13.87 36.97
N SER A 69 -13.85 13.00 36.69
CA SER A 69 -15.09 12.89 37.46
C SER A 69 -14.85 12.48 38.91
N SER A 70 -13.78 11.73 39.17
CA SER A 70 -13.43 11.25 40.53
C SER A 70 -12.61 12.25 41.33
N THR A 71 -11.82 13.11 40.66
CA THR A 71 -10.81 13.97 41.33
C THR A 71 -11.15 15.46 41.30
N ALA A 72 -12.12 15.88 40.51
CA ALA A 72 -12.50 17.29 40.45
C ALA A 72 -12.98 17.80 41.82
N LYS A 73 -12.43 18.93 42.25
CA LYS A 73 -12.67 19.50 43.58
C LYS A 73 -14.00 20.26 43.64
N ASP A 74 -14.34 20.96 42.58
CA ASP A 74 -15.55 21.75 42.47
C ASP A 74 -15.98 21.85 41.00
N GLN A 75 -17.12 22.51 40.76
CA GLN A 75 -17.69 22.66 39.45
C GLN A 75 -16.80 23.45 38.51
N LYS A 76 -16.13 24.49 39.01
CA LYS A 76 -15.23 25.32 38.22
C LYS A 76 -14.01 24.53 37.78
N ASP A 77 -13.42 23.76 38.68
CA ASP A 77 -12.30 22.84 38.40
C ASP A 77 -12.72 21.82 37.38
N PHE A 78 -13.91 21.21 37.55
CA PHE A 78 -14.44 20.24 36.61
C PHE A 78 -14.59 20.84 35.20
N LEU A 79 -15.22 22.00 35.08
CA LEU A 79 -15.45 22.64 33.77
C LEU A 79 -14.14 23.00 33.07
N GLY A 80 -13.17 23.54 33.81
CA GLY A 80 -11.85 23.87 33.26
C GLY A 80 -11.10 22.64 32.77
N SER A 81 -11.09 21.60 33.57
CA SER A 81 -10.44 20.34 33.23
C SER A 81 -11.16 19.60 32.09
N GLN A 82 -12.49 19.66 32.05
CA GLN A 82 -13.28 19.10 30.96
C GLN A 82 -12.97 19.79 29.64
N ALA A 83 -12.86 21.12 29.66
CA ALA A 83 -12.50 21.88 28.45
C ALA A 83 -11.11 21.51 27.95
N ALA A 84 -10.15 21.36 28.84
CA ALA A 84 -8.78 20.93 28.50
C ALA A 84 -8.76 19.52 27.92
N LEU A 85 -9.51 18.61 28.53
CA LEU A 85 -9.62 17.22 28.05
C LEU A 85 -10.26 17.15 26.65
N THR A 86 -11.31 17.92 26.43
CA THR A 86 -11.99 18.00 25.12
C THR A 86 -11.05 18.54 24.05
N ARG A 87 -10.26 19.57 24.39
CA ARG A 87 -9.27 20.14 23.47
C ARG A 87 -8.20 19.14 23.13
N ASP A 88 -7.66 18.45 24.12
CA ASP A 88 -6.63 17.43 23.93
C ASP A 88 -7.13 16.29 23.03
N LEU A 89 -8.34 15.83 23.27
CA LEU A 89 -8.97 14.82 22.42
C LEU A 89 -9.11 15.31 20.99
N GLY A 90 -9.61 16.54 20.80
CA GLY A 90 -9.74 17.16 19.48
C GLY A 90 -8.42 17.23 18.73
N GLU A 91 -7.35 17.65 19.40
CA GLU A 91 -6.01 17.73 18.82
C GLU A 91 -5.50 16.34 18.40
N LYS A 92 -5.68 15.34 19.25
CA LYS A 92 -5.29 13.96 18.94
C LYS A 92 -6.06 13.38 17.76
N LEU A 93 -7.36 13.63 17.70
CA LEU A 93 -8.19 13.20 16.57
C LEU A 93 -7.79 13.89 15.27
N MET A 94 -7.49 15.18 15.32
CA MET A 94 -6.99 15.92 14.14
C MET A 94 -5.64 15.39 13.68
N ALA A 95 -4.71 15.13 14.60
CA ALA A 95 -3.40 14.57 14.28
C ALA A 95 -3.55 13.18 13.66
N SER A 96 -4.41 12.35 14.22
CA SER A 96 -4.70 11.02 13.67
C SER A 96 -5.29 11.10 12.28
N GLY A 97 -6.20 12.07 12.04
CA GLY A 97 -6.77 12.30 10.71
C GLY A 97 -5.73 12.72 9.68
N ARG A 98 -4.83 13.63 10.06
CA ARG A 98 -3.73 14.04 9.18
C ARG A 98 -2.78 12.89 8.87
N ASN A 99 -2.46 12.08 9.86
CA ASN A 99 -1.62 10.90 9.66
C ASN A 99 -2.29 9.88 8.74
N ALA A 100 -3.59 9.68 8.86
CA ALA A 100 -4.34 8.79 8.00
C ALA A 100 -4.34 9.28 6.54
N ILE A 101 -4.51 10.59 6.31
CA ILE A 101 -4.45 11.19 4.98
C ILE A 101 -3.04 11.03 4.39
N SER A 102 -1.99 11.30 5.17
CA SER A 102 -0.61 11.13 4.73
C SER A 102 -0.32 9.67 4.37
N ALA A 103 -0.75 8.73 5.19
CA ALA A 103 -0.58 7.30 4.91
C ALA A 103 -1.33 6.88 3.65
N GLY A 104 -2.54 7.43 3.42
CA GLY A 104 -3.31 7.19 2.20
C GLY A 104 -2.61 7.72 0.96
N ASN A 105 -2.01 8.90 1.05
CA ASN A 105 -1.23 9.48 -0.06
C ASN A 105 0.02 8.65 -0.36
N ASP A 106 0.71 8.17 0.67
CA ASP A 106 1.88 7.30 0.50
C ASP A 106 1.50 5.99 -0.17
N MET A 107 0.39 5.38 0.24
CA MET A 107 -0.12 4.16 -0.37
C MET A 107 -0.49 4.38 -1.84
N GLN A 108 -1.13 5.50 -2.15
CA GLN A 108 -1.48 5.85 -3.52
C GLN A 108 -0.23 5.99 -4.38
N SER A 109 0.82 6.62 -3.86
CA SER A 109 2.10 6.75 -4.55
C SER A 109 2.75 5.39 -4.79
N GLU A 110 2.70 4.48 -3.81
CA GLU A 110 3.24 3.13 -3.96
C GLU A 110 2.49 2.32 -5.02
N TYR A 111 1.15 2.40 -5.04
CA TYR A 111 0.35 1.74 -6.07
C TYR A 111 0.63 2.31 -7.45
N ARG A 112 0.79 3.61 -7.55
CA ARG A 112 1.12 4.26 -8.82
C ARG A 112 2.48 3.81 -9.34
N ALA A 113 3.49 3.80 -8.48
CA ALA A 113 4.84 3.35 -8.83
C ALA A 113 4.83 1.88 -9.26
N TRP A 114 4.10 1.04 -8.54
CA TRP A 114 3.93 -0.36 -8.90
C TRP A 114 3.26 -0.51 -10.26
N TYR A 115 2.19 0.24 -10.51
CA TYR A 115 1.47 0.21 -11.78
C TYR A 115 2.36 0.60 -12.95
N GLU A 116 3.10 1.70 -12.82
CA GLU A 116 4.04 2.16 -13.85
C GLU A 116 5.11 1.11 -14.14
N LYS A 117 5.67 0.51 -13.09
CA LYS A 117 6.65 -0.54 -13.23
C LYS A 117 6.08 -1.77 -13.93
N SER A 118 4.85 -2.14 -13.61
CA SER A 118 4.15 -3.27 -14.23
C SER A 118 3.91 -3.03 -15.72
N VAL A 119 3.48 -1.81 -16.07
CA VAL A 119 3.28 -1.42 -17.48
C VAL A 119 4.60 -1.47 -18.24
N GLN A 120 5.68 -0.96 -17.66
CA GLN A 120 7.00 -1.00 -18.27
C GLN A 120 7.48 -2.44 -18.49
N SER A 121 7.26 -3.31 -17.53
CA SER A 121 7.63 -4.72 -17.63
C SER A 121 6.85 -5.40 -18.75
N VAL A 122 5.56 -5.19 -18.85
CA VAL A 122 4.73 -5.74 -19.93
C VAL A 122 5.18 -5.21 -21.28
N THR A 123 5.43 -3.91 -21.40
CA THR A 123 5.88 -3.28 -22.63
C THR A 123 7.23 -3.86 -23.07
N LYS A 124 8.16 -4.01 -22.12
CA LYS A 124 9.47 -4.60 -22.39
C LYS A 124 9.35 -6.03 -22.93
N ASN A 125 8.48 -6.83 -22.32
CA ASN A 125 8.25 -8.20 -22.76
C ASN A 125 7.62 -8.25 -24.14
N TRP A 126 6.68 -7.35 -24.44
CA TRP A 126 6.08 -7.23 -25.76
C TRP A 126 7.10 -6.87 -26.81
N ASN A 127 7.96 -5.89 -26.55
CA ASN A 127 9.03 -5.48 -27.46
C ASN A 127 10.02 -6.61 -27.70
N LYS A 128 10.38 -7.34 -26.65
CA LYS A 128 11.26 -8.49 -26.73
C LYS A 128 10.68 -9.59 -27.59
N ALA A 129 9.41 -9.92 -27.39
CA ALA A 129 8.69 -10.90 -28.20
C ALA A 129 8.58 -10.45 -29.66
N GLY A 130 8.33 -9.16 -29.90
CA GLY A 130 8.27 -8.58 -31.23
C GLY A 130 9.61 -8.64 -31.96
N GLN A 131 10.69 -8.38 -31.27
CA GLN A 131 12.06 -8.49 -31.83
C GLN A 131 12.41 -9.93 -32.20
N GLN A 132 12.05 -10.88 -31.39
CA GLN A 132 12.29 -12.29 -31.66
C GLN A 132 11.39 -12.81 -32.80
N ALA A 133 10.21 -12.25 -32.94
CA ALA A 133 9.28 -12.64 -34.00
C ALA A 133 9.65 -12.06 -35.36
N SER A 134 10.39 -10.98 -35.38
CA SER A 134 10.84 -10.36 -36.63
C SER A 134 12.21 -10.85 -37.06
#